data_1920e6781e1b581cf049865697f1f419
#
_entry.id   1920e6781e1b581cf049865697f1f419
#
_cell.length_a   1.000
_cell.length_b   1.000
_cell.length_c   1.000
_cell.angle_alpha   90.00
_cell.angle_beta   90.00
_cell.angle_gamma   90.00
#
_symmetry.space_group_name_H-M   'P 1'
#
loop_
_entity.id
_entity.type
_entity.pdbx_description
1 polymer ?
#
loop_
_entity_poly.entity_id
_entity_poly.type
_entity_poly.pdbx_seq_one_letter_code
_entity_poly.pdbx_strand_id
1 'polypeptide(L)'
;MIRAVVVVLGPADAARITPVLQRDRDIEVVGHVSDGAGALALVASTSPDIVVLDLAVGRGRGRDVIEKIMGRTPTPILVLAPGTAEPDSPSVVEALVAGALEALPAPAAWTPASGAELRDAVRRLSTVHVIRHLRGGHARTLRPVAAPATGRPPIVAMAASTGGPSALATLLAGLGGLPAPVLVVQHLHPEFTSGLLGWMSRVSALPVEMAEHGQIARPGRVYLAPGSVHLRLGANHHLELDPQPVTTHRPSADVLFASVAEYAGPAAVGVLLTGMGEDGARGLLAIHDRGGHTLGQDEESCAVFGMPRAAHRLGAVTDLRPLSQLAAAVRHAVRAAGIGARV
;
A
#
# COMPACT_ATOMS: atom_id res chain seq x y z
N MET A 1 0.91 -1.83 27.57
CA MET A 1 1.27 -3.21 27.18
C MET A 1 0.36 -3.58 26.02
N ILE A 2 0.91 -4.00 24.88
CA ILE A 2 0.16 -4.37 23.69
C ILE A 2 -0.36 -5.78 23.85
N ARG A 3 -1.68 -5.97 23.69
CA ARG A 3 -2.36 -7.27 23.83
C ARG A 3 -2.51 -7.92 22.45
N ALA A 4 -1.81 -9.03 22.22
CA ALA A 4 -1.78 -9.73 20.94
C ALA A 4 -2.50 -11.10 21.04
N VAL A 5 -3.33 -11.42 20.06
CA VAL A 5 -3.85 -12.75 19.81
C VAL A 5 -3.04 -13.40 18.70
N VAL A 6 -2.64 -14.65 18.89
CA VAL A 6 -1.86 -15.42 17.92
C VAL A 6 -2.73 -16.51 17.30
N VAL A 7 -2.87 -16.51 15.97
CA VAL A 7 -3.64 -17.52 15.21
C VAL A 7 -2.65 -18.28 14.32
N VAL A 8 -2.32 -19.51 14.71
CA VAL A 8 -1.27 -20.34 14.09
C VAL A 8 -1.72 -21.79 13.90
N LEU A 9 -0.98 -22.57 13.12
CA LEU A 9 -1.38 -23.95 12.76
C LEU A 9 -1.52 -24.89 13.96
N GLY A 10 -0.76 -24.65 15.04
CA GLY A 10 -0.84 -25.52 16.21
C GLY A 10 -0.06 -25.00 17.42
N PRO A 11 -0.12 -25.74 18.55
CA PRO A 11 0.56 -25.34 19.79
C PRO A 11 2.08 -25.21 19.65
N ALA A 12 2.71 -25.99 18.76
CA ALA A 12 4.15 -25.91 18.52
C ALA A 12 4.54 -24.57 17.89
N ASP A 13 3.74 -24.05 16.95
CA ASP A 13 3.98 -22.76 16.34
C ASP A 13 3.72 -21.62 17.32
N ALA A 14 2.67 -21.75 18.14
CA ALA A 14 2.43 -20.80 19.23
C ALA A 14 3.60 -20.76 20.23
N ALA A 15 4.15 -21.92 20.60
CA ALA A 15 5.31 -22.01 21.49
C ALA A 15 6.58 -21.39 20.91
N ARG A 16 6.71 -21.35 19.58
CA ARG A 16 7.85 -20.73 18.89
C ARG A 16 7.72 -19.19 18.77
N ILE A 17 6.52 -18.68 18.50
CA ILE A 17 6.32 -17.24 18.24
C ILE A 17 6.09 -16.43 19.52
N THR A 18 5.45 -17.01 20.54
CA THR A 18 5.13 -16.30 21.79
C THR A 18 6.37 -15.72 22.48
N PRO A 19 7.48 -16.47 22.69
CA PRO A 19 8.68 -15.91 23.29
C PRO A 19 9.32 -14.78 22.44
N VAL A 20 9.17 -14.84 21.12
CA VAL A 20 9.66 -13.81 20.21
C VAL A 20 8.89 -12.51 20.41
N LEU A 21 7.57 -12.57 20.48
CA LEU A 21 6.71 -11.42 20.71
C LEU A 21 6.94 -10.80 22.11
N GLN A 22 7.03 -11.63 23.15
CA GLN A 22 7.11 -11.19 24.56
C GLN A 22 8.54 -10.80 25.00
N ARG A 23 9.55 -10.91 24.14
CA ARG A 23 10.96 -10.70 24.48
C ARG A 23 11.23 -9.37 25.19
N ASP A 24 10.65 -8.28 24.68
CA ASP A 24 10.90 -6.91 25.18
C ASP A 24 9.92 -6.50 26.28
N ARG A 25 8.99 -7.39 26.70
CA ARG A 25 8.02 -7.22 27.79
C ARG A 25 6.99 -6.10 27.60
N ASP A 26 6.84 -5.57 26.39
CA ASP A 26 5.84 -4.56 26.03
C ASP A 26 4.66 -5.14 25.24
N ILE A 27 4.79 -6.41 24.78
CA ILE A 27 3.75 -7.18 24.08
C ILE A 27 3.37 -8.38 24.94
N GLU A 28 2.08 -8.57 25.18
CA GLU A 28 1.49 -9.72 25.88
C GLU A 28 0.68 -10.55 24.92
N VAL A 29 0.97 -11.85 24.80
CA VAL A 29 0.13 -12.78 24.06
C VAL A 29 -1.00 -13.24 24.98
N VAL A 30 -2.19 -12.68 24.79
CA VAL A 30 -3.38 -12.93 25.62
C VAL A 30 -4.09 -14.25 25.28
N GLY A 31 -3.67 -14.91 24.22
CA GLY A 31 -4.16 -16.25 23.84
C GLY A 31 -3.71 -16.65 22.45
N HIS A 32 -3.81 -17.96 22.19
CA HIS A 32 -3.54 -18.53 20.86
C HIS A 32 -4.60 -19.56 20.49
N VAL A 33 -4.85 -19.68 19.18
CA VAL A 33 -5.80 -20.64 18.61
C VAL A 33 -5.30 -21.12 17.24
N SER A 34 -5.85 -22.26 16.78
CA SER A 34 -5.42 -22.89 15.51
C SER A 34 -6.53 -22.98 14.46
N ASP A 35 -7.67 -22.35 14.70
CA ASP A 35 -8.78 -22.34 13.75
C ASP A 35 -9.54 -21.03 13.74
N GLY A 36 -10.31 -20.81 12.67
CA GLY A 36 -11.01 -19.54 12.46
C GLY A 36 -12.19 -19.28 13.41
N ALA A 37 -12.84 -20.32 13.94
CA ALA A 37 -13.94 -20.14 14.89
C ALA A 37 -13.41 -19.73 16.25
N GLY A 38 -12.34 -20.40 16.70
CA GLY A 38 -11.58 -20.03 17.89
C GLY A 38 -11.00 -18.63 17.81
N ALA A 39 -10.48 -18.23 16.63
CA ALA A 39 -9.95 -16.89 16.42
C ALA A 39 -11.02 -15.81 16.65
N LEU A 40 -12.20 -15.98 16.07
CA LEU A 40 -13.32 -15.05 16.25
C LEU A 40 -13.79 -14.95 17.71
N ALA A 41 -13.92 -16.10 18.37
CA ALA A 41 -14.34 -16.15 19.78
C ALA A 41 -13.30 -15.47 20.69
N LEU A 42 -12.01 -15.78 20.48
CA LEU A 42 -10.91 -15.23 21.28
C LEU A 42 -10.77 -13.71 21.07
N VAL A 43 -10.82 -13.22 19.84
CA VAL A 43 -10.78 -11.79 19.54
C VAL A 43 -11.97 -11.06 20.19
N ALA A 44 -13.17 -11.62 20.11
CA ALA A 44 -14.36 -11.03 20.71
C ALA A 44 -14.30 -10.98 22.26
N SER A 45 -13.74 -12.01 22.89
CA SER A 45 -13.68 -12.12 24.36
C SER A 45 -12.51 -11.33 24.96
N THR A 46 -11.39 -11.20 24.25
CA THR A 46 -10.19 -10.54 24.77
C THR A 46 -10.02 -9.10 24.33
N SER A 47 -10.70 -8.66 23.24
CA SER A 47 -10.54 -7.33 22.62
C SER A 47 -9.06 -6.96 22.50
N PRO A 48 -8.26 -7.71 21.72
CA PRO A 48 -6.83 -7.48 21.60
C PRO A 48 -6.55 -6.23 20.76
N ASP A 49 -5.35 -5.65 20.93
CA ASP A 49 -4.88 -4.52 20.13
C ASP A 49 -4.46 -4.95 18.70
N ILE A 50 -4.07 -6.24 18.57
CA ILE A 50 -3.62 -6.80 17.29
C ILE A 50 -3.81 -8.32 17.24
N VAL A 51 -4.05 -8.83 16.04
CA VAL A 51 -4.01 -10.26 15.72
C VAL A 51 -2.80 -10.55 14.84
N VAL A 52 -1.96 -11.49 15.24
CA VAL A 52 -0.87 -12.06 14.42
C VAL A 52 -1.38 -13.38 13.88
N LEU A 53 -1.59 -13.46 12.55
CA LEU A 53 -2.27 -14.57 11.88
C LEU A 53 -1.35 -15.25 10.87
N ASP A 54 -1.10 -16.55 11.06
CA ASP A 54 -0.46 -17.37 10.03
C ASP A 54 -1.45 -17.67 8.91
N LEU A 55 -1.08 -17.32 7.68
CA LEU A 55 -1.97 -17.45 6.52
C LEU A 55 -2.34 -18.90 6.19
N ALA A 56 -1.55 -19.88 6.61
CA ALA A 56 -1.79 -21.31 6.41
C ALA A 56 -2.89 -21.87 7.33
N VAL A 57 -3.36 -21.10 8.33
CA VAL A 57 -4.42 -21.51 9.25
C VAL A 57 -5.70 -21.92 8.52
N GLY A 58 -6.36 -22.96 9.02
CA GLY A 58 -7.61 -23.45 8.45
C GLY A 58 -7.46 -24.10 7.07
N ARG A 59 -6.30 -24.68 6.77
CA ARG A 59 -5.97 -25.29 5.47
C ARG A 59 -5.99 -24.27 4.32
N GLY A 60 -5.36 -23.10 4.53
CA GLY A 60 -5.30 -22.03 3.55
C GLY A 60 -6.51 -21.08 3.52
N ARG A 61 -7.37 -21.15 4.53
CA ARG A 61 -8.54 -20.24 4.69
C ARG A 61 -8.24 -19.00 5.54
N GLY A 62 -6.97 -18.64 5.70
CA GLY A 62 -6.59 -17.45 6.48
C GLY A 62 -7.32 -16.19 6.02
N ARG A 63 -7.55 -16.03 4.72
CA ARG A 63 -8.37 -14.96 4.15
C ARG A 63 -9.78 -14.90 4.76
N ASP A 64 -10.50 -16.02 4.83
CA ASP A 64 -11.87 -16.07 5.37
C ASP A 64 -11.90 -15.67 6.86
N VAL A 65 -10.84 -16.00 7.60
CA VAL A 65 -10.69 -15.60 9.01
C VAL A 65 -10.52 -14.08 9.11
N ILE A 66 -9.67 -13.50 8.26
CA ILE A 66 -9.44 -12.04 8.17
C ILE A 66 -10.76 -11.33 7.87
N GLU A 67 -11.48 -11.72 6.81
CA GLU A 67 -12.76 -11.13 6.42
C GLU A 67 -13.79 -11.17 7.57
N LYS A 68 -13.85 -12.27 8.31
CA LYS A 68 -14.78 -12.43 9.44
C LYS A 68 -14.38 -11.56 10.64
N ILE A 69 -13.10 -11.47 11.00
CA ILE A 69 -12.62 -10.58 12.07
C ILE A 69 -12.94 -9.13 11.68
N MET A 70 -12.56 -8.72 10.49
CA MET A 70 -12.79 -7.36 9.99
C MET A 70 -14.28 -7.00 9.89
N GLY A 71 -15.14 -7.99 9.58
CA GLY A 71 -16.58 -7.79 9.49
C GLY A 71 -17.31 -7.72 10.85
N ARG A 72 -16.84 -8.42 11.88
CA ARG A 72 -17.51 -8.55 13.18
C ARG A 72 -16.90 -7.70 14.28
N THR A 73 -15.59 -7.82 14.45
CA THR A 73 -14.79 -7.16 15.47
C THR A 73 -13.52 -6.59 14.81
N PRO A 74 -13.63 -5.49 14.04
CA PRO A 74 -12.50 -4.93 13.33
C PRO A 74 -11.30 -4.74 14.25
N THR A 75 -10.23 -5.49 14.00
CA THR A 75 -9.02 -5.52 14.82
C THR A 75 -7.83 -5.49 13.87
N PRO A 76 -6.76 -4.74 14.14
CA PRO A 76 -5.53 -4.78 13.34
C PRO A 76 -5.03 -6.21 13.14
N ILE A 77 -4.71 -6.60 11.91
CA ILE A 77 -4.22 -7.94 11.58
C ILE A 77 -2.88 -7.83 10.87
N LEU A 78 -1.85 -8.45 11.47
CA LEU A 78 -0.57 -8.74 10.84
C LEU A 78 -0.56 -10.18 10.36
N VAL A 79 -0.31 -10.40 9.09
CA VAL A 79 -0.24 -11.73 8.48
C VAL A 79 1.19 -12.23 8.49
N LEU A 80 1.39 -13.49 8.87
CA LEU A 80 2.60 -14.24 8.64
C LEU A 80 2.36 -15.21 7.48
N ALA A 81 3.22 -15.14 6.46
CA ALA A 81 3.14 -16.00 5.31
C ALA A 81 4.40 -16.88 5.21
N PRO A 82 4.30 -18.14 4.75
CA PRO A 82 5.49 -18.96 4.52
C PRO A 82 6.47 -18.27 3.58
N GLY A 83 7.76 -18.19 3.95
CA GLY A 83 8.82 -17.55 3.17
C GLY A 83 9.18 -18.23 1.84
N THR A 84 8.53 -19.36 1.54
CA THR A 84 8.64 -20.09 0.26
C THR A 84 7.31 -20.07 -0.47
N ALA A 85 6.53 -19.01 -0.29
CA ALA A 85 5.36 -18.81 -1.14
C ALA A 85 5.86 -18.81 -2.60
N GLU A 86 5.38 -19.78 -3.40
CA GLU A 86 5.64 -19.79 -4.84
C GLU A 86 5.37 -18.38 -5.39
N PRO A 87 6.13 -17.92 -6.39
CA PRO A 87 5.99 -16.54 -6.93
C PRO A 87 4.55 -16.13 -7.24
N ASP A 88 3.68 -17.11 -7.46
CA ASP A 88 2.25 -16.95 -7.73
C ASP A 88 1.34 -17.13 -6.51
N SER A 89 1.84 -17.05 -5.28
CA SER A 89 0.97 -17.23 -4.11
C SER A 89 0.02 -16.04 -3.99
N PRO A 90 -1.22 -16.12 -4.51
CA PRO A 90 -2.21 -15.05 -4.43
C PRO A 90 -2.67 -14.79 -2.99
N SER A 91 -2.34 -15.69 -2.10
CA SER A 91 -2.83 -15.73 -0.72
C SER A 91 -2.44 -14.51 0.12
N VAL A 92 -1.21 -13.96 0.00
CA VAL A 92 -0.79 -12.77 0.78
C VAL A 92 -1.54 -11.53 0.31
N VAL A 93 -1.60 -11.31 -0.99
CA VAL A 93 -2.31 -10.13 -1.55
C VAL A 93 -3.80 -10.21 -1.27
N GLU A 94 -4.38 -11.42 -1.38
CA GLU A 94 -5.79 -11.64 -1.02
C GLU A 94 -6.06 -11.38 0.45
N ALA A 95 -5.12 -11.73 1.36
CA ALA A 95 -5.22 -11.43 2.77
C ALA A 95 -5.18 -9.91 3.04
N LEU A 96 -4.29 -9.17 2.35
CA LEU A 96 -4.22 -7.71 2.44
C LEU A 96 -5.51 -7.05 1.90
N VAL A 97 -6.06 -7.57 0.81
CA VAL A 97 -7.35 -7.11 0.24
C VAL A 97 -8.53 -7.44 1.16
N ALA A 98 -8.47 -8.56 1.87
CA ALA A 98 -9.47 -8.95 2.87
C ALA A 98 -9.45 -8.08 4.14
N GLY A 99 -8.42 -7.24 4.30
CA GLY A 99 -8.32 -6.27 5.39
C GLY A 99 -7.14 -6.45 6.34
N ALA A 100 -6.22 -7.39 6.07
CA ALA A 100 -4.95 -7.42 6.79
C ALA A 100 -4.16 -6.15 6.50
N LEU A 101 -3.52 -5.60 7.53
CA LEU A 101 -2.81 -4.32 7.41
C LEU A 101 -1.42 -4.47 6.80
N GLU A 102 -0.72 -5.56 7.13
CA GLU A 102 0.64 -5.85 6.69
C GLU A 102 0.88 -7.36 6.66
N ALA A 103 1.86 -7.79 5.87
CA ALA A 103 2.31 -9.19 5.82
C ALA A 103 3.82 -9.26 5.94
N LEU A 104 4.31 -10.21 6.75
CA LEU A 104 5.72 -10.53 6.91
C LEU A 104 5.98 -11.99 6.55
N PRO A 105 7.16 -12.33 6.04
CA PRO A 105 7.57 -13.72 5.90
C PRO A 105 7.64 -14.42 7.25
N ALA A 106 7.06 -15.61 7.35
CA ALA A 106 7.25 -16.49 8.50
C ALA A 106 8.54 -17.29 8.31
N PRO A 107 9.63 -17.01 9.06
CA PRO A 107 10.86 -17.73 8.88
C PRO A 107 10.76 -19.14 9.47
N ALA A 108 11.52 -20.10 8.88
CA ALA A 108 11.63 -21.44 9.44
C ALA A 108 12.18 -21.43 10.89
N ALA A 109 13.08 -20.47 11.18
CA ALA A 109 13.57 -20.20 12.54
C ALA A 109 13.66 -18.68 12.77
N TRP A 110 13.16 -18.23 13.92
CA TRP A 110 13.23 -16.83 14.32
C TRP A 110 14.67 -16.43 14.69
N THR A 111 15.21 -15.47 13.97
CA THR A 111 16.49 -14.80 14.29
C THR A 111 16.23 -13.55 15.14
N PRO A 112 17.28 -12.98 15.80
CA PRO A 112 17.14 -11.69 16.47
C PRO A 112 16.60 -10.58 15.55
N ALA A 113 17.01 -10.57 14.29
CA ALA A 113 16.61 -9.58 13.30
C ALA A 113 15.12 -9.76 12.89
N SER A 114 14.72 -10.96 12.45
CA SER A 114 13.33 -11.21 12.06
C SER A 114 12.36 -11.10 13.25
N GLY A 115 12.80 -11.46 14.45
CA GLY A 115 12.03 -11.24 15.68
C GLY A 115 11.88 -9.76 16.04
N ALA A 116 12.88 -8.93 15.80
CA ALA A 116 12.78 -7.48 15.98
C ALA A 116 11.78 -6.87 14.97
N GLU A 117 11.89 -7.26 13.69
CA GLU A 117 10.98 -6.83 12.62
C GLU A 117 9.52 -7.16 12.95
N LEU A 118 9.25 -8.39 13.44
CA LEU A 118 7.93 -8.79 13.88
C LEU A 118 7.39 -7.90 15.02
N ARG A 119 8.20 -7.66 16.07
CA ARG A 119 7.77 -6.83 17.20
C ARG A 119 7.54 -5.38 16.78
N ASP A 120 8.39 -4.85 15.90
CA ASP A 120 8.23 -3.48 15.39
C ASP A 120 6.97 -3.35 14.53
N ALA A 121 6.64 -4.35 13.73
CA ALA A 121 5.37 -4.40 12.99
C ALA A 121 4.17 -4.43 13.95
N VAL A 122 4.21 -5.28 14.98
CA VAL A 122 3.16 -5.35 16.01
C VAL A 122 2.98 -4.00 16.73
N ARG A 123 4.07 -3.33 17.13
CA ARG A 123 4.01 -2.00 17.77
C ARG A 123 3.37 -0.95 16.86
N ARG A 124 3.80 -0.90 15.60
CA ARG A 124 3.22 0.04 14.63
C ARG A 124 1.75 -0.21 14.40
N LEU A 125 1.38 -1.46 14.13
CA LEU A 125 0.03 -1.80 13.70
C LEU A 125 -0.98 -1.76 14.85
N SER A 126 -0.58 -2.07 16.09
CA SER A 126 -1.48 -2.02 17.26
C SER A 126 -2.07 -0.63 17.55
N THR A 127 -1.46 0.43 17.00
CA THR A 127 -1.94 1.81 17.15
C THR A 127 -2.94 2.23 16.06
N VAL A 128 -3.17 1.37 15.08
CA VAL A 128 -4.06 1.65 13.95
C VAL A 128 -5.51 1.43 14.34
N HIS A 129 -6.34 2.47 14.20
CA HIS A 129 -7.78 2.32 14.33
C HIS A 129 -8.37 1.82 13.01
N VAL A 130 -8.84 0.58 13.00
CA VAL A 130 -9.46 -0.02 11.82
C VAL A 130 -10.94 0.34 11.79
N ILE A 131 -11.36 1.02 10.71
CA ILE A 131 -12.75 1.44 10.51
C ILE A 131 -13.46 0.46 9.58
N ARG A 132 -14.73 0.12 9.88
CA ARG A 132 -15.58 -0.60 8.92
C ARG A 132 -15.79 0.26 7.68
N HIS A 133 -15.38 -0.20 6.52
CA HIS A 133 -15.75 0.43 5.26
C HIS A 133 -17.27 0.26 5.03
N LEU A 134 -18.06 1.26 5.37
CA LEU A 134 -19.42 1.40 4.88
C LEU A 134 -19.32 1.97 3.46
N ARG A 135 -19.78 1.21 2.48
CA ARG A 135 -19.89 1.66 1.08
C ARG A 135 -20.90 2.82 1.03
N GLY A 136 -20.42 4.03 0.72
CA GLY A 136 -21.32 5.15 0.45
C GLY A 136 -20.66 6.51 0.72
N GLY A 137 -20.01 7.11 -0.27
CA GLY A 137 -19.50 8.48 -0.23
C GLY A 137 -20.33 9.39 -1.15
N HIS A 138 -20.69 10.57 -0.69
CA HIS A 138 -21.42 11.59 -1.46
C HIS A 138 -20.50 12.27 -2.48
N ALA A 139 -20.93 12.37 -3.72
CA ALA A 139 -20.20 13.04 -4.79
C ALA A 139 -20.11 14.56 -4.53
N ARG A 140 -18.90 15.09 -4.31
CA ARG A 140 -18.63 16.53 -4.40
C ARG A 140 -18.21 16.86 -5.83
N THR A 141 -18.80 17.92 -6.37
CA THR A 141 -18.53 18.42 -7.72
C THR A 141 -17.07 18.86 -7.88
N LEU A 142 -16.43 18.41 -8.95
CA LEU A 142 -15.07 18.79 -9.34
C LEU A 142 -15.01 20.30 -9.61
N ARG A 143 -14.14 21.03 -8.92
CA ARG A 143 -13.76 22.38 -9.32
C ARG A 143 -12.73 22.28 -10.45
N PRO A 144 -12.91 22.96 -11.59
CA PRO A 144 -11.92 22.96 -12.65
C PRO A 144 -10.67 23.69 -12.17
N VAL A 145 -9.53 22.99 -12.10
CA VAL A 145 -8.21 23.63 -11.98
C VAL A 145 -7.66 23.73 -13.39
N ALA A 146 -7.54 24.95 -13.88
CA ALA A 146 -6.87 25.21 -15.16
C ALA A 146 -5.36 25.03 -14.94
N ALA A 147 -4.78 23.97 -15.52
CA ALA A 147 -3.34 23.79 -15.56
C ALA A 147 -2.74 24.51 -16.79
N PRO A 148 -1.53 25.08 -16.68
CA PRO A 148 -0.83 25.63 -17.84
C PRO A 148 -0.47 24.50 -18.80
N ALA A 149 -0.66 24.74 -20.07
CA ALA A 149 -0.25 23.88 -21.16
C ALA A 149 1.27 23.69 -21.19
N THR A 150 1.79 22.47 -20.98
CA THR A 150 3.22 22.26 -20.70
C THR A 150 4.04 21.75 -21.87
N GLY A 151 3.41 21.28 -22.95
CA GLY A 151 4.09 20.65 -24.09
C GLY A 151 4.81 19.32 -23.78
N ARG A 152 4.76 18.86 -22.53
CA ARG A 152 5.33 17.57 -22.09
C ARG A 152 4.25 16.51 -21.94
N PRO A 153 4.52 15.24 -22.31
CA PRO A 153 3.58 14.16 -22.05
C PRO A 153 3.31 14.00 -20.55
N PRO A 154 2.04 13.77 -20.14
CA PRO A 154 1.72 13.60 -18.73
C PRO A 154 2.26 12.28 -18.17
N ILE A 155 2.64 12.29 -16.90
CA ILE A 155 3.06 11.12 -16.12
C ILE A 155 2.23 11.06 -14.83
N VAL A 156 1.76 9.86 -14.50
CA VAL A 156 1.09 9.60 -13.22
C VAL A 156 2.04 8.83 -12.31
N ALA A 157 2.24 9.30 -11.09
CA ALA A 157 2.95 8.59 -10.05
C ALA A 157 1.99 8.33 -8.89
N MET A 158 1.97 7.10 -8.39
CA MET A 158 1.10 6.66 -7.29
C MET A 158 1.91 5.99 -6.20
N ALA A 159 1.54 6.26 -4.95
CA ALA A 159 2.15 5.56 -3.82
C ALA A 159 1.11 5.13 -2.79
N ALA A 160 1.34 3.96 -2.19
CA ALA A 160 0.49 3.37 -1.17
C ALA A 160 1.30 2.49 -0.20
N SER A 161 0.71 2.22 0.97
CA SER A 161 1.28 1.32 1.98
C SER A 161 0.18 0.42 2.56
N THR A 162 -0.10 0.48 3.84
CA THR A 162 -1.15 -0.27 4.53
C THR A 162 -2.54 -0.01 3.90
N GLY A 163 -3.25 -1.07 3.50
CA GLY A 163 -4.50 -0.97 2.72
C GLY A 163 -4.30 -0.62 1.24
N GLY A 164 -3.04 -0.43 0.82
CA GLY A 164 -2.66 -0.03 -0.54
C GLY A 164 -3.11 -0.98 -1.64
N PRO A 165 -2.92 -2.30 -1.52
CA PRO A 165 -3.33 -3.23 -2.58
C PRO A 165 -4.79 -3.07 -2.99
N SER A 166 -5.71 -2.97 -2.02
CA SER A 166 -7.14 -2.76 -2.28
C SER A 166 -7.41 -1.39 -2.92
N ALA A 167 -6.76 -0.33 -2.43
CA ALA A 167 -6.92 1.02 -2.95
C ALA A 167 -6.38 1.14 -4.40
N LEU A 168 -5.19 0.59 -4.67
CA LEU A 168 -4.60 0.54 -6.02
C LEU A 168 -5.49 -0.23 -6.99
N ALA A 169 -6.04 -1.39 -6.60
CA ALA A 169 -6.95 -2.15 -7.45
C ALA A 169 -8.18 -1.33 -7.85
N THR A 170 -8.82 -0.70 -6.86
CA THR A 170 -10.01 0.15 -7.11
C THR A 170 -9.67 1.29 -8.07
N LEU A 171 -8.54 1.94 -7.86
CA LEU A 171 -8.10 3.06 -8.69
C LEU A 171 -7.75 2.61 -10.11
N LEU A 172 -6.92 1.57 -10.26
CA LEU A 172 -6.44 1.07 -11.55
C LEU A 172 -7.56 0.46 -12.40
N ALA A 173 -8.55 -0.18 -11.80
CA ALA A 173 -9.76 -0.64 -12.50
C ALA A 173 -10.51 0.51 -13.19
N GLY A 174 -10.46 1.72 -12.62
CA GLY A 174 -11.07 2.91 -13.19
C GLY A 174 -10.23 3.64 -14.26
N LEU A 175 -9.00 3.21 -14.57
CA LEU A 175 -8.07 3.94 -15.45
C LEU A 175 -7.95 3.38 -16.88
N GLY A 176 -8.82 2.46 -17.31
CA GLY A 176 -8.79 1.91 -18.67
C GLY A 176 -8.70 3.00 -19.76
N GLY A 177 -7.77 2.87 -20.70
CA GLY A 177 -7.57 3.85 -21.77
C GLY A 177 -6.92 5.18 -21.35
N LEU A 178 -6.25 5.24 -20.18
CA LEU A 178 -5.51 6.43 -19.74
C LEU A 178 -4.33 6.71 -20.70
N PRO A 179 -4.22 7.92 -21.27
CA PRO A 179 -3.15 8.26 -22.24
C PRO A 179 -1.87 8.73 -21.53
N ALA A 180 -1.51 8.11 -20.40
CA ALA A 180 -0.31 8.40 -19.63
C ALA A 180 0.27 7.11 -19.05
N PRO A 181 1.60 6.99 -18.86
CA PRO A 181 2.17 5.93 -18.03
C PRO A 181 1.87 6.17 -16.55
N VAL A 182 1.75 5.07 -15.79
CA VAL A 182 1.49 5.07 -14.36
C VAL A 182 2.64 4.38 -13.63
N LEU A 183 3.35 5.09 -12.77
CA LEU A 183 4.43 4.58 -11.94
C LEU A 183 3.89 4.32 -10.54
N VAL A 184 4.12 3.13 -9.98
CA VAL A 184 3.52 2.72 -8.71
C VAL A 184 4.59 2.29 -7.71
N VAL A 185 4.55 2.86 -6.51
CA VAL A 185 5.25 2.39 -5.32
C VAL A 185 4.21 1.83 -4.34
N GLN A 186 4.34 0.57 -3.99
CA GLN A 186 3.61 -0.06 -2.88
C GLN A 186 4.62 -0.53 -1.85
N HIS A 187 4.51 -0.03 -0.61
CA HIS A 187 5.31 -0.56 0.49
C HIS A 187 4.84 -1.97 0.83
N LEU A 188 5.68 -2.93 0.55
CA LEU A 188 5.42 -4.34 0.77
C LEU A 188 6.76 -5.06 0.94
N HIS A 189 6.78 -6.15 1.73
CA HIS A 189 7.98 -6.96 1.82
C HIS A 189 8.40 -7.46 0.42
N PRO A 190 9.69 -7.42 0.06
CA PRO A 190 10.16 -7.74 -1.31
C PRO A 190 9.69 -9.10 -1.83
N GLU A 191 9.61 -10.11 -0.97
CA GLU A 191 9.17 -11.47 -1.32
C GLU A 191 7.73 -11.53 -1.88
N PHE A 192 6.89 -10.53 -1.57
CA PHE A 192 5.49 -10.50 -2.01
C PHE A 192 5.24 -9.62 -3.23
N THR A 193 6.26 -8.94 -3.74
CA THR A 193 6.11 -8.01 -4.88
C THR A 193 5.65 -8.71 -6.15
N SER A 194 6.18 -9.91 -6.45
CA SER A 194 5.77 -10.69 -7.62
C SER A 194 4.31 -11.15 -7.53
N GLY A 195 3.87 -11.58 -6.34
CA GLY A 195 2.47 -11.90 -6.08
C GLY A 195 1.54 -10.70 -6.27
N LEU A 196 1.98 -9.52 -5.82
CA LEU A 196 1.24 -8.27 -6.05
C LEU A 196 1.14 -7.95 -7.55
N LEU A 197 2.23 -8.07 -8.30
CA LEU A 197 2.24 -7.88 -9.74
C LEU A 197 1.21 -8.78 -10.44
N GLY A 198 1.27 -10.10 -10.17
CA GLY A 198 0.36 -11.07 -10.76
C GLY A 198 -1.10 -10.79 -10.41
N TRP A 199 -1.38 -10.37 -9.17
CA TRP A 199 -2.72 -9.99 -8.77
C TRP A 199 -3.18 -8.68 -9.41
N MET A 200 -2.36 -7.63 -9.42
CA MET A 200 -2.69 -6.35 -10.06
C MET A 200 -2.95 -6.52 -11.56
N SER A 201 -2.22 -7.39 -12.25
CA SER A 201 -2.42 -7.69 -13.67
C SER A 201 -3.82 -8.27 -13.98
N ARG A 202 -4.46 -8.93 -13.00
CA ARG A 202 -5.82 -9.47 -13.15
C ARG A 202 -6.93 -8.45 -12.90
N VAL A 203 -6.67 -7.45 -12.03
CA VAL A 203 -7.70 -6.49 -11.59
C VAL A 203 -7.58 -5.11 -12.24
N SER A 204 -6.43 -4.78 -12.81
CA SER A 204 -6.19 -3.51 -13.48
C SER A 204 -6.82 -3.46 -14.86
N ALA A 205 -7.38 -2.31 -15.23
CA ALA A 205 -7.84 -2.05 -16.60
C ALA A 205 -6.71 -1.67 -17.58
N LEU A 206 -5.47 -1.55 -17.08
CA LEU A 206 -4.25 -1.29 -17.86
C LEU A 206 -3.28 -2.46 -17.68
N PRO A 207 -2.46 -2.82 -18.69
CA PRO A 207 -1.36 -3.75 -18.52
C PRO A 207 -0.45 -3.31 -17.38
N VAL A 208 -0.09 -4.25 -16.48
CA VAL A 208 0.81 -4.02 -15.34
C VAL A 208 2.08 -4.83 -15.56
N GLU A 209 3.23 -4.20 -15.38
CA GLU A 209 4.54 -4.85 -15.49
C GLU A 209 5.46 -4.39 -14.37
N MET A 210 6.46 -5.20 -14.04
CA MET A 210 7.53 -4.79 -13.15
C MET A 210 8.41 -3.77 -13.88
N ALA A 211 8.74 -2.66 -13.21
CA ALA A 211 9.64 -1.67 -13.78
C ALA A 211 11.06 -2.26 -13.96
N GLU A 212 11.68 -1.99 -15.10
CA GLU A 212 13.04 -2.40 -15.41
C GLU A 212 13.94 -1.17 -15.63
N HIS A 213 15.21 -1.28 -15.25
CA HIS A 213 16.17 -0.19 -15.42
C HIS A 213 16.41 0.11 -16.92
N GLY A 214 16.35 1.38 -17.31
CA GLY A 214 16.50 1.81 -18.70
C GLY A 214 15.24 1.65 -19.57
N GLN A 215 14.16 1.06 -19.05
CA GLN A 215 12.90 0.92 -19.76
C GLN A 215 12.24 2.30 -19.98
N ILE A 216 11.61 2.50 -21.14
CA ILE A 216 10.85 3.72 -21.42
C ILE A 216 9.40 3.53 -20.95
N ALA A 217 8.94 4.41 -20.08
CA ALA A 217 7.56 4.43 -19.62
C ALA A 217 6.60 4.85 -20.76
N ARG A 218 5.71 3.93 -21.16
CA ARG A 218 4.76 4.13 -22.28
C ARG A 218 3.36 4.44 -21.77
N PRO A 219 2.61 5.33 -22.45
CA PRO A 219 1.21 5.59 -22.13
C PRO A 219 0.37 4.32 -22.10
N GLY A 220 -0.60 4.27 -21.19
CA GLY A 220 -1.53 3.16 -21.07
C GLY A 220 -0.94 1.92 -20.37
N ARG A 221 0.17 2.05 -19.65
CA ARG A 221 0.81 0.97 -18.89
C ARG A 221 1.07 1.39 -17.45
N VAL A 222 1.10 0.41 -16.58
CA VAL A 222 1.43 0.55 -15.15
C VAL A 222 2.76 -0.13 -14.88
N TYR A 223 3.67 0.57 -14.22
CA TYR A 223 5.00 0.11 -13.85
C TYR A 223 5.10 0.01 -12.34
N LEU A 224 5.16 -1.21 -11.82
CA LEU A 224 5.30 -1.47 -10.39
C LEU A 224 6.78 -1.44 -9.99
N ALA A 225 7.14 -0.69 -8.96
CA ALA A 225 8.48 -0.67 -8.40
C ALA A 225 8.86 -2.04 -7.82
N PRO A 226 10.06 -2.59 -8.10
CA PRO A 226 10.57 -3.78 -7.41
C PRO A 226 10.74 -3.52 -5.90
N GLY A 227 10.55 -4.55 -5.07
CA GLY A 227 10.56 -4.44 -3.61
C GLY A 227 11.92 -4.18 -2.95
N SER A 228 13.01 -4.10 -3.70
CA SER A 228 14.38 -4.00 -3.15
C SER A 228 15.15 -2.75 -3.57
N VAL A 229 14.61 -1.97 -4.51
CA VAL A 229 15.23 -0.77 -5.08
C VAL A 229 14.21 0.34 -5.23
N HIS A 230 14.68 1.59 -5.35
CA HIS A 230 13.81 2.71 -5.68
C HIS A 230 13.50 2.74 -7.18
N LEU A 231 12.27 3.08 -7.53
CA LEU A 231 11.86 3.46 -8.88
C LEU A 231 11.96 4.97 -9.01
N ARG A 232 12.62 5.43 -10.05
CA ARG A 232 12.76 6.85 -10.41
C ARG A 232 12.36 7.05 -11.87
N LEU A 233 11.87 8.23 -12.17
CA LEU A 233 11.74 8.72 -13.54
C LEU A 233 13.03 9.46 -13.90
N GLY A 234 13.63 9.13 -15.01
CA GLY A 234 14.75 9.85 -15.61
C GLY A 234 14.33 10.64 -16.86
N ALA A 235 15.33 11.16 -17.57
CA ALA A 235 15.12 11.91 -18.79
C ALA A 235 14.39 11.07 -19.85
N ASN A 236 13.59 11.72 -20.72
CA ASN A 236 12.87 11.08 -21.82
C ASN A 236 12.00 9.88 -21.38
N HIS A 237 11.44 9.95 -20.18
CA HIS A 237 10.60 8.90 -19.60
C HIS A 237 11.32 7.55 -19.35
N HIS A 238 12.65 7.53 -19.26
CA HIS A 238 13.36 6.34 -18.84
C HIS A 238 13.11 6.04 -17.37
N LEU A 239 12.88 4.77 -17.05
CA LEU A 239 12.77 4.28 -15.69
C LEU A 239 14.17 3.95 -15.17
N GLU A 240 14.46 4.40 -13.97
CA GLU A 240 15.72 4.12 -13.29
C GLU A 240 15.43 3.33 -12.02
N LEU A 241 16.18 2.24 -11.83
CA LEU A 241 16.16 1.47 -10.59
C LEU A 241 17.46 1.77 -9.83
N ASP A 242 17.34 2.27 -8.60
CA ASP A 242 18.47 2.73 -7.80
C ASP A 242 18.33 2.21 -6.35
N PRO A 243 19.36 1.55 -5.79
CA PRO A 243 19.39 1.18 -4.37
C PRO A 243 19.61 2.38 -3.44
N GLN A 244 19.96 3.55 -3.97
CA GLN A 244 20.21 4.79 -3.22
C GLN A 244 19.09 5.83 -3.42
N PRO A 245 18.86 6.73 -2.45
CA PRO A 245 19.50 6.80 -1.14
C PRO A 245 19.01 5.68 -0.20
N VAL A 246 19.74 5.44 0.89
CA VAL A 246 19.26 4.54 1.95
C VAL A 246 18.16 5.26 2.74
N THR A 247 16.94 4.78 2.61
CA THR A 247 15.75 5.32 3.29
C THR A 247 15.08 4.26 4.16
N THR A 248 14.13 4.66 4.99
CA THR A 248 13.35 3.73 5.83
C THR A 248 12.56 2.73 4.98
N HIS A 249 12.04 3.19 3.83
CA HIS A 249 11.28 2.36 2.90
C HIS A 249 12.01 2.21 1.58
N ARG A 250 12.05 0.99 1.04
CA ARG A 250 12.60 0.70 -0.27
C ARG A 250 11.69 -0.31 -0.98
N PRO A 251 10.96 0.13 -2.03
CA PRO A 251 10.98 1.45 -2.67
C PRO A 251 10.42 2.57 -1.76
N SER A 252 10.86 3.83 -1.99
CA SER A 252 10.34 5.03 -1.33
C SER A 252 9.44 5.83 -2.28
N ALA A 253 8.30 6.26 -1.76
CA ALA A 253 7.37 7.15 -2.46
C ALA A 253 7.96 8.55 -2.67
N ASP A 254 8.69 9.08 -1.67
CA ASP A 254 9.37 10.38 -1.78
C ASP A 254 10.39 10.39 -2.92
N VAL A 255 11.17 9.30 -3.08
CA VAL A 255 12.16 9.18 -4.16
C VAL A 255 11.48 9.15 -5.53
N LEU A 256 10.39 8.38 -5.69
CA LEU A 256 9.63 8.36 -6.94
C LEU A 256 9.06 9.75 -7.26
N PHE A 257 8.35 10.36 -6.34
CA PHE A 257 7.67 11.63 -6.57
C PHE A 257 8.65 12.77 -6.82
N ALA A 258 9.78 12.81 -6.11
CA ALA A 258 10.84 13.81 -6.35
C ALA A 258 11.41 13.72 -7.78
N SER A 259 11.68 12.50 -8.26
CA SER A 259 12.15 12.31 -9.65
C SER A 259 11.08 12.70 -10.68
N VAL A 260 9.81 12.37 -10.42
CA VAL A 260 8.70 12.76 -11.30
C VAL A 260 8.52 14.28 -11.30
N ALA A 261 8.66 14.95 -10.16
CA ALA A 261 8.65 16.40 -10.06
C ALA A 261 9.78 17.04 -10.91
N GLU A 262 10.97 16.45 -10.88
CA GLU A 262 12.14 16.93 -11.62
C GLU A 262 11.95 16.83 -13.14
N TYR A 263 11.55 15.66 -13.63
CA TYR A 263 11.55 15.38 -15.07
C TYR A 263 10.22 15.68 -15.78
N ALA A 264 9.08 15.58 -15.09
CA ALA A 264 7.77 15.89 -15.67
C ALA A 264 7.28 17.32 -15.33
N GLY A 265 7.68 17.87 -14.19
CA GLY A 265 7.28 19.23 -13.79
C GLY A 265 5.76 19.41 -13.76
N PRO A 266 5.19 20.42 -14.43
CA PRO A 266 3.75 20.67 -14.46
C PRO A 266 2.93 19.57 -15.15
N ALA A 267 3.55 18.65 -15.90
CA ALA A 267 2.89 17.50 -16.50
C ALA A 267 2.77 16.30 -15.53
N ALA A 268 3.30 16.42 -14.31
CA ALA A 268 3.21 15.39 -13.26
C ALA A 268 1.82 15.35 -12.64
N VAL A 269 1.32 14.12 -12.39
CA VAL A 269 0.15 13.84 -11.56
C VAL A 269 0.57 12.90 -10.44
N GLY A 270 0.68 13.43 -9.22
CA GLY A 270 0.99 12.66 -8.01
C GLY A 270 -0.27 12.20 -7.29
N VAL A 271 -0.32 10.95 -6.88
CA VAL A 271 -1.45 10.36 -6.12
C VAL A 271 -0.92 9.65 -4.89
N LEU A 272 -1.32 10.11 -3.71
CA LEU A 272 -0.94 9.48 -2.44
C LEU A 272 -2.15 8.81 -1.80
N LEU A 273 -2.07 7.49 -1.68
CA LEU A 273 -3.13 6.65 -1.16
C LEU A 273 -2.88 6.27 0.30
N THR A 274 -3.83 5.51 0.85
CA THR A 274 -3.78 4.95 2.21
C THR A 274 -2.42 4.38 2.56
N GLY A 275 -1.97 4.63 3.77
CA GLY A 275 -0.71 4.11 4.30
C GLY A 275 -0.34 4.74 5.62
N MET A 276 0.51 4.04 6.39
CA MET A 276 1.09 4.53 7.63
C MET A 276 2.35 5.36 7.36
N GLY A 277 2.63 6.33 8.26
CA GLY A 277 3.83 7.16 8.17
C GLY A 277 3.65 8.39 7.29
N GLU A 278 4.75 8.87 6.73
CA GLU A 278 4.82 10.14 6.00
C GLU A 278 5.55 10.05 4.64
N ASP A 279 6.07 8.86 4.26
CA ASP A 279 6.76 8.69 2.97
C ASP A 279 5.82 9.06 1.81
N GLY A 280 6.35 9.80 0.85
CA GLY A 280 5.61 10.39 -0.26
C GLY A 280 5.09 11.80 -0.01
N ALA A 281 5.05 12.27 1.24
CA ALA A 281 4.52 13.60 1.53
C ALA A 281 5.42 14.73 1.02
N ARG A 282 6.74 14.59 1.18
CA ARG A 282 7.73 15.57 0.68
C ARG A 282 7.89 15.51 -0.83
N GLY A 283 7.90 14.29 -1.39
CA GLY A 283 7.95 14.11 -2.84
C GLY A 283 6.69 14.63 -3.53
N LEU A 284 5.51 14.47 -2.92
CA LEU A 284 4.27 15.05 -3.42
C LEU A 284 4.30 16.59 -3.37
N LEU A 285 4.87 17.16 -2.30
CA LEU A 285 5.11 18.61 -2.21
C LEU A 285 6.00 19.08 -3.35
N ALA A 286 7.06 18.35 -3.68
CA ALA A 286 7.92 18.69 -4.81
C ALA A 286 7.17 18.69 -6.16
N ILE A 287 6.21 17.77 -6.36
CA ILE A 287 5.33 17.80 -7.55
C ILE A 287 4.45 19.06 -7.51
N HIS A 288 3.82 19.36 -6.36
CA HIS A 288 2.99 20.55 -6.17
C HIS A 288 3.75 21.85 -6.49
N ASP A 289 4.94 22.00 -5.91
CA ASP A 289 5.78 23.21 -6.07
C ASP A 289 6.25 23.43 -7.51
N ARG A 290 6.28 22.37 -8.31
CA ARG A 290 6.58 22.44 -9.76
C ARG A 290 5.34 22.60 -10.64
N GLY A 291 4.19 22.87 -10.04
CA GLY A 291 2.92 23.10 -10.74
C GLY A 291 2.23 21.84 -11.24
N GLY A 292 2.65 20.65 -10.78
CA GLY A 292 1.96 19.39 -11.04
C GLY A 292 0.67 19.25 -10.24
N HIS A 293 -0.18 18.33 -10.67
CA HIS A 293 -1.41 18.00 -9.96
C HIS A 293 -1.15 16.99 -8.84
N THR A 294 -1.66 17.26 -7.64
CA THR A 294 -1.45 16.40 -6.48
C THR A 294 -2.78 16.00 -5.85
N LEU A 295 -3.02 14.70 -5.75
CA LEU A 295 -4.25 14.10 -5.25
C LEU A 295 -3.93 13.25 -4.01
N GLY A 296 -4.79 13.30 -3.01
CA GLY A 296 -4.72 12.45 -1.83
C GLY A 296 -6.02 11.68 -1.63
N GLN A 297 -5.92 10.45 -1.15
CA GLN A 297 -7.09 9.71 -0.67
C GLN A 297 -7.59 10.35 0.63
N ASP A 298 -8.89 10.53 0.78
CA ASP A 298 -9.48 11.13 1.98
C ASP A 298 -9.48 10.18 3.19
N GLU A 299 -9.73 10.72 4.37
CA GLU A 299 -9.70 9.99 5.63
C GLU A 299 -10.75 8.88 5.68
N GLU A 300 -11.97 9.16 5.20
CA GLU A 300 -13.11 8.24 5.30
C GLU A 300 -12.91 6.97 4.48
N SER A 301 -12.19 7.04 3.35
CA SER A 301 -11.92 5.89 2.48
C SER A 301 -10.55 5.23 2.71
N CYS A 302 -9.67 5.83 3.52
CA CYS A 302 -8.38 5.24 3.89
C CYS A 302 -8.54 4.09 4.89
N ALA A 303 -7.80 2.99 4.70
CA ALA A 303 -7.58 2.01 5.77
C ALA A 303 -6.73 2.64 6.91
N VAL A 304 -5.72 3.42 6.53
CA VAL A 304 -4.87 4.21 7.44
C VAL A 304 -4.62 5.58 6.83
N PHE A 305 -5.15 6.63 7.46
CA PHE A 305 -4.95 8.02 7.01
C PHE A 305 -3.66 8.59 7.61
N GLY A 306 -2.51 8.00 7.25
CA GLY A 306 -1.17 8.45 7.68
C GLY A 306 -0.48 9.25 6.58
N MET A 307 -0.06 8.59 5.50
CA MET A 307 0.64 9.21 4.36
C MET A 307 -0.17 10.37 3.74
N PRO A 308 -1.46 10.23 3.41
CA PRO A 308 -2.23 11.35 2.88
C PRO A 308 -2.40 12.50 3.87
N ARG A 309 -2.55 12.20 5.16
CA ARG A 309 -2.63 13.21 6.22
C ARG A 309 -1.32 14.01 6.34
N ALA A 310 -0.17 13.33 6.27
CA ALA A 310 1.13 13.99 6.32
C ALA A 310 1.31 14.95 5.14
N ALA A 311 0.97 14.49 3.92
CA ALA A 311 1.01 15.32 2.72
C ALA A 311 0.03 16.50 2.79
N HIS A 312 -1.18 16.29 3.29
CA HIS A 312 -2.16 17.35 3.46
C HIS A 312 -1.68 18.43 4.45
N ARG A 313 -1.08 18.02 5.58
CA ARG A 313 -0.49 18.95 6.56
C ARG A 313 0.66 19.78 6.01
N LEU A 314 1.43 19.25 5.08
CA LEU A 314 2.50 19.97 4.39
C LEU A 314 1.98 20.91 3.28
N GLY A 315 0.67 20.91 2.97
CA GLY A 315 0.12 21.64 1.84
C GLY A 315 0.44 21.01 0.48
N ALA A 316 0.91 19.76 0.47
CA ALA A 316 1.31 19.04 -0.73
C ALA A 316 0.13 18.52 -1.56
N VAL A 317 -1.07 18.45 -1.00
CA VAL A 317 -2.26 17.90 -1.65
C VAL A 317 -3.17 19.01 -2.13
N THR A 318 -3.38 19.09 -3.44
CA THR A 318 -4.33 20.05 -4.04
C THR A 318 -5.77 19.64 -3.74
N ASP A 319 -6.06 18.33 -3.71
CA ASP A 319 -7.43 17.82 -3.57
C ASP A 319 -7.47 16.45 -2.87
N LEU A 320 -8.15 16.39 -1.72
CA LEU A 320 -8.46 15.14 -1.03
C LEU A 320 -9.78 14.59 -1.56
N ARG A 321 -9.76 13.32 -1.98
CA ARG A 321 -10.92 12.65 -2.60
C ARG A 321 -11.20 11.28 -2.03
N PRO A 322 -12.48 10.90 -1.95
CA PRO A 322 -12.85 9.52 -1.76
C PRO A 322 -12.20 8.61 -2.81
N LEU A 323 -11.77 7.43 -2.42
CA LEU A 323 -11.13 6.46 -3.32
C LEU A 323 -11.93 6.23 -4.60
N SER A 324 -13.26 6.17 -4.50
CA SER A 324 -14.18 6.01 -5.64
C SER A 324 -14.14 7.14 -6.67
N GLN A 325 -13.65 8.32 -6.30
CA GLN A 325 -13.56 9.49 -7.18
C GLN A 325 -12.14 9.73 -7.73
N LEU A 326 -11.12 9.07 -7.18
CA LEU A 326 -9.72 9.31 -7.58
C LEU A 326 -9.46 8.96 -9.04
N ALA A 327 -10.05 7.90 -9.59
CA ALA A 327 -9.86 7.55 -11.00
C ALA A 327 -10.35 8.67 -11.94
N ALA A 328 -11.49 9.27 -11.64
CA ALA A 328 -12.02 10.39 -12.41
C ALA A 328 -11.13 11.64 -12.27
N ALA A 329 -10.63 11.91 -11.05
CA ALA A 329 -9.72 13.03 -10.78
C ALA A 329 -8.38 12.88 -11.52
N VAL A 330 -7.78 11.69 -11.51
CA VAL A 330 -6.56 11.37 -12.27
C VAL A 330 -6.76 11.58 -13.77
N ARG A 331 -7.88 11.07 -14.34
CA ARG A 331 -8.20 11.29 -15.76
C ARG A 331 -8.34 12.76 -16.09
N HIS A 332 -8.97 13.54 -15.21
CA HIS A 332 -9.11 14.99 -15.38
C HIS A 332 -7.76 15.68 -15.35
N ALA A 333 -6.91 15.39 -14.37
CA ALA A 333 -5.57 15.94 -14.24
C ALA A 333 -4.68 15.62 -15.45
N VAL A 334 -4.69 14.36 -15.93
CA VAL A 334 -3.94 13.94 -17.12
C VAL A 334 -4.41 14.68 -18.38
N ARG A 335 -5.70 14.90 -18.55
CA ARG A 335 -6.21 15.69 -19.68
C ARG A 335 -5.78 17.14 -19.59
N ALA A 336 -5.88 17.75 -18.40
CA ALA A 336 -5.46 19.13 -18.18
C ALA A 336 -3.96 19.32 -18.47
N ALA A 337 -3.10 18.40 -18.01
CA ALA A 337 -1.66 18.40 -18.26
C ALA A 337 -1.32 18.15 -19.76
N GLY A 338 -2.14 17.36 -20.48
CA GLY A 338 -1.90 16.97 -21.88
C GLY A 338 -2.43 17.95 -22.94
N ILE A 339 -3.31 18.89 -22.60
CA ILE A 339 -3.89 19.86 -23.57
C ILE A 339 -2.82 20.76 -24.18
N GLY A 340 -1.67 20.94 -23.53
CA GLY A 340 -0.57 21.73 -24.04
C GLY A 340 0.40 21.04 -25.00
N ALA A 341 0.25 19.74 -25.23
CA ALA A 341 1.14 18.98 -26.11
C ALA A 341 0.73 19.01 -27.60
N ARG A 342 -0.34 19.72 -27.96
CA ARG A 342 -0.89 19.78 -29.32
C ARG A 342 -0.91 21.21 -29.88
N VAL A 343 0.20 21.91 -29.82
CA VAL A 343 0.39 23.13 -30.64
C VAL A 343 1.75 23.06 -31.34
#